data_099fe649869f55b7267833cd041e7d57
#
_entry.id   099fe649869f55b7267833cd041e7d57
#
_cell.length_a   1.000
_cell.length_b   1.000
_cell.length_c   1.000
_cell.angle_alpha   90.00
_cell.angle_beta   90.00
_cell.angle_gamma   90.00
#
_symmetry.space_group_name_H-M   'P 1'
#
loop_
_entity.id
_entity.type
_entity.pdbx_description
1 polymer ?
#
loop_
_entity_poly.entity_id
_entity_poly.type
_entity_poly.pdbx_seq_one_letter_code
_entity_poly.pdbx_strand_id
1 'polypeptide(L)'
;LWTLNAPHLYKMKTTVRMGDKVIDQKFTNFGVRTVEWKPTGFYLNGERVQLKGVCQHHDLGPLGSAAHTRGYERQIEILKEFGVNSIRTSHNPPAPEVLDLCDKMGILVIDELFDIWQCSKEGVNNESFNEWHERDVVNLCHRDRNHPCVIAWSSGNEVPEQGMKNLHHISQTLTDLFHREDPTRKVTSGCNNANAARNGFGDTLDVYGYNYKPWAYKDFAKAVSYTHLRAHETSQ
;
A
#
# COMPACT_ATOMS: atom_id res chain seq x y z
N LEU A 1 -0.51 -13.39 -17.66
CA LEU A 1 -0.63 -12.75 -16.34
C LEU A 1 0.60 -11.92 -16.02
N TRP A 2 0.42 -10.88 -15.23
CA TRP A 2 1.52 -10.11 -14.65
C TRP A 2 2.11 -10.89 -13.47
N THR A 3 3.45 -11.04 -13.44
CA THR A 3 4.20 -11.72 -12.37
C THR A 3 5.50 -10.96 -12.07
N LEU A 4 6.18 -11.31 -10.97
CA LEU A 4 7.47 -10.72 -10.58
C LEU A 4 8.56 -10.93 -11.64
N ASN A 5 8.56 -12.10 -12.29
CA ASN A 5 9.59 -12.50 -13.25
C ASN A 5 9.18 -12.22 -14.72
N ALA A 6 7.87 -12.04 -14.96
CA ALA A 6 7.32 -11.72 -16.27
C ALA A 6 6.21 -10.68 -16.11
N PRO A 7 6.57 -9.42 -15.90
CA PRO A 7 5.63 -8.34 -15.61
C PRO A 7 4.95 -7.81 -16.88
N HIS A 8 4.11 -8.67 -17.49
CA HIS A 8 3.41 -8.34 -18.73
C HIS A 8 2.34 -7.29 -18.49
N LEU A 9 2.43 -6.19 -19.23
CA LEU A 9 1.47 -5.10 -19.22
C LEU A 9 0.68 -5.06 -20.53
N TYR A 10 -0.59 -4.73 -20.42
CA TYR A 10 -1.46 -4.39 -21.53
C TYR A 10 -1.63 -2.88 -21.60
N LYS A 11 -2.00 -2.40 -22.78
CA LYS A 11 -2.29 -0.99 -23.01
C LYS A 11 -3.72 -0.85 -23.50
N MET A 12 -4.58 -0.23 -22.71
CA MET A 12 -5.93 0.14 -23.10
C MET A 12 -5.89 1.51 -23.79
N LYS A 13 -6.51 1.61 -24.97
CA LYS A 13 -6.73 2.87 -25.66
C LYS A 13 -8.16 3.32 -25.47
N THR A 14 -8.38 4.39 -24.76
CA THR A 14 -9.67 5.06 -24.65
C THR A 14 -9.76 6.20 -25.66
N THR A 15 -10.82 6.24 -26.45
CA THR A 15 -11.02 7.29 -27.47
C THR A 15 -12.37 7.96 -27.24
N VAL A 16 -12.35 9.27 -27.07
CA VAL A 16 -13.55 10.13 -26.98
C VAL A 16 -13.85 10.66 -28.38
N ARG A 17 -15.10 10.48 -28.82
CA ARG A 17 -15.57 10.94 -30.14
C ARG A 17 -16.78 11.83 -30.02
N MET A 18 -16.90 12.75 -30.95
CA MET A 18 -18.11 13.53 -31.22
C MET A 18 -18.50 13.27 -32.69
N GLY A 19 -19.48 12.39 -32.92
CA GLY A 19 -19.73 11.82 -34.23
C GLY A 19 -18.50 11.03 -34.71
N ASP A 20 -18.06 11.27 -35.93
CA ASP A 20 -16.87 10.60 -36.49
C ASP A 20 -15.54 11.25 -36.07
N LYS A 21 -15.60 12.45 -35.48
CA LYS A 21 -14.40 13.18 -35.06
C LYS A 21 -13.85 12.68 -33.73
N VAL A 22 -12.59 12.28 -33.71
CA VAL A 22 -11.87 12.00 -32.46
C VAL A 22 -11.55 13.32 -31.76
N ILE A 23 -11.98 13.44 -30.49
CA ILE A 23 -11.76 14.63 -29.67
C ILE A 23 -10.55 14.44 -28.76
N ASP A 24 -10.45 13.24 -28.14
CA ASP A 24 -9.37 12.93 -27.22
C ASP A 24 -9.03 11.43 -27.24
N GLN A 25 -7.79 11.11 -26.87
CA GLN A 25 -7.31 9.73 -26.73
C GLN A 25 -6.40 9.63 -25.51
N LYS A 26 -6.64 8.62 -24.69
CA LYS A 26 -5.79 8.29 -23.54
C LYS A 26 -5.36 6.83 -23.62
N PHE A 27 -4.10 6.58 -23.26
CA PHE A 27 -3.59 5.23 -23.06
C PHE A 27 -3.42 4.97 -21.56
N THR A 28 -3.88 3.80 -21.11
CA THR A 28 -3.72 3.36 -19.73
C THR A 28 -3.06 1.99 -19.73
N ASN A 29 -1.92 1.87 -19.06
CA ASN A 29 -1.29 0.58 -18.84
C ASN A 29 -2.03 -0.15 -17.72
N PHE A 30 -2.14 -1.48 -17.82
CA PHE A 30 -2.68 -2.32 -16.77
C PHE A 30 -2.09 -3.72 -16.86
N GLY A 31 -2.17 -4.48 -15.79
CA GLY A 31 -1.76 -5.89 -15.76
C GLY A 31 -2.90 -6.77 -15.26
N VAL A 32 -2.93 -8.01 -15.72
CA VAL A 32 -3.91 -9.02 -15.26
C VAL A 32 -3.22 -9.95 -14.28
N ARG A 33 -3.75 -10.04 -13.07
CA ARG A 33 -3.25 -10.90 -12.00
C ARG A 33 -4.35 -11.20 -10.99
N THR A 34 -4.16 -12.21 -10.15
CA THR A 34 -4.94 -12.43 -8.94
C THR A 34 -4.07 -12.23 -7.71
N VAL A 35 -4.65 -11.68 -6.66
CA VAL A 35 -4.00 -11.46 -5.35
C VAL A 35 -4.89 -12.04 -4.28
N GLU A 36 -4.31 -12.88 -3.43
CA GLU A 36 -5.01 -13.45 -2.29
C GLU A 36 -4.14 -13.35 -1.03
N TRP A 37 -4.78 -12.95 0.06
CA TRP A 37 -4.22 -12.96 1.38
C TRP A 37 -4.90 -14.06 2.19
N LYS A 38 -4.10 -15.01 2.70
CA LYS A 38 -4.59 -16.19 3.45
C LYS A 38 -3.80 -16.33 4.76
N PRO A 39 -4.31 -17.06 5.74
CA PRO A 39 -3.53 -17.37 6.95
C PRO A 39 -2.19 -18.04 6.66
N THR A 40 -2.07 -18.70 5.51
CA THR A 40 -0.85 -19.36 5.04
C THR A 40 0.13 -18.43 4.29
N GLY A 41 -0.26 -17.19 4.04
CA GLY A 41 0.57 -16.16 3.41
C GLY A 41 -0.08 -15.44 2.24
N PHE A 42 0.75 -14.69 1.54
CA PHE A 42 0.38 -13.96 0.33
C PHE A 42 0.51 -14.84 -0.91
N TYR A 43 -0.47 -14.74 -1.82
CA TYR A 43 -0.50 -15.50 -3.07
C TYR A 43 -0.68 -14.56 -4.27
N LEU A 44 0.16 -14.73 -5.27
CA LEU A 44 0.06 -14.06 -6.56
C LEU A 44 -0.22 -15.11 -7.65
N ASN A 45 -1.34 -14.97 -8.36
CA ASN A 45 -1.77 -15.92 -9.38
C ASN A 45 -1.88 -17.38 -8.88
N GLY A 46 -2.30 -17.55 -7.63
CA GLY A 46 -2.43 -18.86 -6.99
C GLY A 46 -1.13 -19.44 -6.42
N GLU A 47 0.02 -18.82 -6.67
CA GLU A 47 1.32 -19.24 -6.12
C GLU A 47 1.67 -18.45 -4.86
N ARG A 48 2.16 -19.15 -3.82
CA ARG A 48 2.59 -18.50 -2.58
C ARG A 48 3.88 -17.72 -2.82
N VAL A 49 3.85 -16.42 -2.52
CA VAL A 49 5.00 -15.53 -2.61
C VAL A 49 5.39 -15.07 -1.21
N GLN A 50 6.67 -15.24 -0.86
CA GLN A 50 7.22 -14.60 0.33
C GLN A 50 7.56 -13.16 -0.01
N LEU A 51 6.92 -12.22 0.67
CA LEU A 51 7.25 -10.80 0.54
C LEU A 51 8.61 -10.54 1.20
N LYS A 52 9.57 -10.07 0.42
CA LYS A 52 10.89 -9.62 0.85
C LYS A 52 10.95 -8.13 0.54
N GLY A 53 10.45 -7.33 1.49
CA GLY A 53 10.18 -5.93 1.27
C GLY A 53 11.11 -4.99 2.00
N VAL A 54 11.12 -3.75 1.55
CA VAL A 54 11.74 -2.60 2.22
C VAL A 54 10.75 -1.46 2.30
N CYS A 55 10.94 -0.57 3.28
CA CYS A 55 10.28 0.72 3.32
C CYS A 55 11.02 1.68 2.39
N GLN A 56 10.32 2.20 1.39
CA GLN A 56 10.87 3.13 0.41
C GLN A 56 10.39 4.54 0.72
N HIS A 57 11.26 5.36 1.27
CA HIS A 57 10.96 6.77 1.50
C HIS A 57 11.05 7.56 0.20
N HIS A 58 10.22 8.61 0.08
CA HIS A 58 10.13 9.43 -1.11
C HIS A 58 11.27 10.45 -1.17
N ASP A 59 12.48 9.95 -1.41
CA ASP A 59 13.66 10.77 -1.60
C ASP A 59 14.71 10.11 -2.50
N LEU A 60 15.52 10.93 -3.15
CA LEU A 60 16.62 10.53 -4.00
C LEU A 60 17.97 11.07 -3.47
N GLY A 61 18.11 11.17 -2.13
CA GLY A 61 19.32 11.68 -1.48
C GLY A 61 19.59 13.14 -1.87
N PRO A 62 20.73 13.46 -2.51
CA PRO A 62 21.07 14.84 -2.88
C PRO A 62 20.05 15.55 -3.77
N LEU A 63 19.20 14.80 -4.47
CA LEU A 63 18.16 15.34 -5.34
C LEU A 63 16.85 15.65 -4.60
N GLY A 64 16.77 15.31 -3.30
CA GLY A 64 15.58 15.51 -2.48
C GLY A 64 14.39 14.69 -2.98
N SER A 65 13.18 15.25 -2.86
CA SER A 65 11.92 14.59 -3.23
C SER A 65 11.50 14.82 -4.69
N ALA A 66 12.37 15.35 -5.54
CA ALA A 66 12.07 15.50 -6.96
C ALA A 66 11.98 14.14 -7.66
N ALA A 67 10.89 13.91 -8.40
CA ALA A 67 10.59 12.64 -9.05
C ALA A 67 11.41 12.44 -10.34
N HIS A 68 12.66 12.04 -10.18
CA HIS A 68 13.53 11.69 -11.29
C HIS A 68 13.41 10.21 -11.63
N THR A 69 12.71 9.86 -12.71
CA THR A 69 12.43 8.47 -13.12
C THR A 69 13.68 7.59 -13.11
N ARG A 70 14.81 8.05 -13.70
CA ARG A 70 16.04 7.25 -13.71
C ARG A 70 16.64 7.03 -12.31
N GLY A 71 16.43 7.97 -11.39
CA GLY A 71 16.84 7.81 -9.99
C GLY A 71 16.09 6.69 -9.32
N TYR A 72 14.77 6.65 -9.42
CA TYR A 72 13.93 5.57 -8.89
C TYR A 72 14.20 4.24 -9.58
N GLU A 73 14.37 4.23 -10.89
CA GLU A 73 14.73 3.02 -11.64
C GLU A 73 16.02 2.40 -11.09
N ARG A 74 17.06 3.22 -10.86
CA ARG A 74 18.32 2.76 -10.26
C ARG A 74 18.10 2.20 -8.84
N GLN A 75 17.27 2.83 -8.01
CA GLN A 75 16.97 2.29 -6.67
C GLN A 75 16.32 0.91 -6.78
N ILE A 76 15.33 0.75 -7.66
CA ILE A 76 14.63 -0.51 -7.87
C ILE A 76 15.58 -1.58 -8.45
N GLU A 77 16.46 -1.22 -9.40
CA GLU A 77 17.50 -2.13 -9.92
C GLU A 77 18.34 -2.69 -8.78
N ILE A 78 18.87 -1.83 -7.90
CA ILE A 78 19.68 -2.22 -6.75
C ILE A 78 18.87 -3.11 -5.79
N LEU A 79 17.65 -2.74 -5.45
CA LEU A 79 16.79 -3.53 -4.57
C LEU A 79 16.56 -4.94 -5.13
N LYS A 80 16.35 -5.07 -6.44
CA LYS A 80 16.21 -6.38 -7.10
C LYS A 80 17.49 -7.20 -7.03
N GLU A 81 18.66 -6.61 -7.20
CA GLU A 81 19.96 -7.29 -7.04
C GLU A 81 20.12 -7.86 -5.63
N PHE A 82 19.59 -7.18 -4.59
CA PHE A 82 19.54 -7.68 -3.22
C PHE A 82 18.44 -8.74 -2.98
N GLY A 83 17.65 -9.08 -4.00
CA GLY A 83 16.57 -10.07 -3.89
C GLY A 83 15.28 -9.52 -3.28
N VAL A 84 15.14 -8.21 -3.18
CA VAL A 84 13.89 -7.53 -2.79
C VAL A 84 12.85 -7.72 -3.90
N ASN A 85 11.61 -8.05 -3.51
CA ASN A 85 10.49 -8.24 -4.42
C ASN A 85 9.28 -7.37 -4.10
N SER A 86 9.35 -6.58 -3.03
CA SER A 86 8.27 -5.71 -2.61
C SER A 86 8.78 -4.43 -1.95
N ILE A 87 8.01 -3.35 -2.06
CA ILE A 87 8.24 -2.10 -1.35
C ILE A 87 6.96 -1.66 -0.64
N ARG A 88 7.12 -0.93 0.45
CA ARG A 88 6.05 -0.12 1.04
C ARG A 88 6.45 1.34 0.88
N THR A 89 5.53 2.15 0.37
CA THR A 89 5.78 3.58 0.13
C THR A 89 5.65 4.35 1.44
N SER A 90 6.76 4.56 2.10
CA SER A 90 6.84 5.14 3.46
C SER A 90 6.96 6.66 3.39
N HIS A 91 6.17 7.43 4.04
CA HIS A 91 4.85 7.14 4.63
C HIS A 91 3.88 8.12 3.97
N ASN A 92 3.77 8.04 2.66
CA ASN A 92 2.98 8.93 1.81
C ASN A 92 2.80 8.31 0.41
N PRO A 93 1.86 8.83 -0.39
CA PRO A 93 1.70 8.41 -1.78
C PRO A 93 3.00 8.58 -2.58
N PRO A 94 3.43 7.55 -3.34
CA PRO A 94 4.63 7.65 -4.16
C PRO A 94 4.41 8.55 -5.37
N ALA A 95 5.50 8.98 -5.99
CA ALA A 95 5.41 9.54 -7.35
C ALA A 95 4.88 8.49 -8.32
N PRO A 96 4.00 8.84 -9.28
CA PRO A 96 3.44 7.89 -10.25
C PRO A 96 4.51 7.09 -11.00
N GLU A 97 5.67 7.69 -11.25
CA GLU A 97 6.81 7.05 -11.91
C GLU A 97 7.34 5.84 -11.14
N VAL A 98 7.22 5.83 -9.81
CA VAL A 98 7.63 4.69 -8.97
C VAL A 98 6.73 3.48 -9.25
N LEU A 99 5.41 3.68 -9.33
CA LEU A 99 4.46 2.61 -9.63
C LEU A 99 4.61 2.12 -11.06
N ASP A 100 4.80 3.02 -12.03
CA ASP A 100 5.10 2.67 -13.42
C ASP A 100 6.35 1.78 -13.54
N LEU A 101 7.39 2.09 -12.78
CA LEU A 101 8.60 1.30 -12.73
C LEU A 101 8.39 -0.05 -12.05
N CYS A 102 7.67 -0.09 -10.92
CA CYS A 102 7.32 -1.32 -10.23
C CYS A 102 6.51 -2.26 -11.12
N ASP A 103 5.55 -1.72 -11.88
CA ASP A 103 4.80 -2.47 -12.88
C ASP A 103 5.69 -3.11 -13.95
N LYS A 104 6.64 -2.34 -14.49
CA LYS A 104 7.56 -2.79 -15.54
C LYS A 104 8.63 -3.76 -15.04
N MET A 105 9.07 -3.57 -13.80
CA MET A 105 10.20 -4.30 -13.26
C MET A 105 9.79 -5.48 -12.37
N GLY A 106 8.47 -5.67 -12.12
CA GLY A 106 7.97 -6.79 -11.33
C GLY A 106 8.31 -6.66 -9.83
N ILE A 107 7.98 -5.52 -9.24
CA ILE A 107 8.06 -5.28 -7.79
C ILE A 107 6.64 -5.09 -7.25
N LEU A 108 6.30 -5.77 -6.16
CA LEU A 108 5.03 -5.58 -5.47
C LEU A 108 5.06 -4.32 -4.62
N VAL A 109 3.89 -3.67 -4.46
CA VAL A 109 3.79 -2.42 -3.71
C VAL A 109 2.66 -2.52 -2.68
N ILE A 110 2.98 -2.16 -1.43
CA ILE A 110 1.99 -1.72 -0.44
C ILE A 110 1.97 -0.19 -0.52
N ASP A 111 0.88 0.35 -1.04
CA ASP A 111 0.75 1.77 -1.33
C ASP A 111 0.16 2.50 -0.13
N GLU A 112 0.96 3.39 0.48
CA GLU A 112 0.61 4.03 1.74
C GLU A 112 0.18 5.47 1.54
N LEU A 113 -0.93 5.84 2.21
CA LEU A 113 -1.52 7.17 2.07
C LEU A 113 -1.08 8.14 3.16
N PHE A 114 -1.15 7.73 4.44
CA PHE A 114 -0.93 8.63 5.57
C PHE A 114 0.19 8.18 6.51
N ASP A 115 1.01 9.12 6.96
CA ASP A 115 1.91 8.90 8.10
C ASP A 115 1.21 9.18 9.44
N ILE A 116 0.30 10.16 9.46
CA ILE A 116 -0.50 10.55 10.62
C ILE A 116 -1.96 10.74 10.23
N TRP A 117 -2.85 10.52 11.22
CA TRP A 117 -4.27 10.85 11.05
C TRP A 117 -4.61 12.15 11.81
N GLN A 118 -5.63 12.10 12.66
CA GLN A 118 -6.08 13.24 13.45
C GLN A 118 -5.09 13.61 14.56
N CYS A 119 -4.55 12.61 15.26
CA CYS A 119 -3.58 12.81 16.32
C CYS A 119 -2.15 12.79 15.77
N SER A 120 -1.34 13.79 16.17
CA SER A 120 0.06 13.85 15.79
C SER A 120 0.94 13.03 16.72
N LYS A 121 2.02 12.49 16.16
CA LYS A 121 3.11 11.86 16.91
C LYS A 121 3.89 12.88 17.78
N GLU A 122 3.85 14.15 17.41
CA GLU A 122 4.61 15.24 18.02
C GLU A 122 3.75 16.19 18.88
N GLY A 123 2.49 15.83 19.13
CA GLY A 123 1.59 16.57 20.01
C GLY A 123 0.79 17.72 19.35
N VAL A 124 0.97 17.97 18.05
CA VAL A 124 0.14 18.93 17.31
C VAL A 124 -0.85 18.14 16.45
N ASN A 125 -2.14 18.27 16.73
CA ASN A 125 -3.17 17.56 15.96
C ASN A 125 -3.24 18.06 14.51
N ASN A 126 -3.54 17.12 13.60
CA ASN A 126 -3.80 17.41 12.20
C ASN A 126 -5.28 17.78 12.02
N GLU A 127 -5.59 19.05 12.17
CA GLU A 127 -6.99 19.56 12.06
C GLU A 127 -7.57 19.36 10.66
N SER A 128 -6.75 19.36 9.63
CA SER A 128 -7.18 19.20 8.25
C SER A 128 -7.55 17.76 7.88
N PHE A 129 -7.16 16.74 8.70
CA PHE A 129 -7.44 15.34 8.41
C PHE A 129 -8.94 15.08 8.19
N ASN A 130 -9.79 15.62 9.06
CA ASN A 130 -11.24 15.40 8.98
C ASN A 130 -11.87 15.98 7.70
N GLU A 131 -11.28 17.02 7.15
CA GLU A 131 -11.75 17.66 5.91
C GLU A 131 -11.26 16.91 4.66
N TRP A 132 -10.05 16.36 4.68
CA TRP A 132 -9.36 15.92 3.47
C TRP A 132 -9.27 14.40 3.30
N HIS A 133 -9.33 13.61 4.38
CA HIS A 133 -9.04 12.17 4.34
C HIS A 133 -9.84 11.39 3.29
N GLU A 134 -11.14 11.69 3.12
CA GLU A 134 -11.96 11.01 2.11
C GLU A 134 -11.49 11.35 0.69
N ARG A 135 -11.22 12.64 0.41
CA ARG A 135 -10.73 13.07 -0.90
C ARG A 135 -9.37 12.47 -1.22
N ASP A 136 -8.51 12.33 -0.22
CA ASP A 136 -7.18 11.77 -0.37
C ASP A 136 -7.25 10.28 -0.69
N VAL A 137 -8.11 9.50 0.01
CA VAL A 137 -8.38 8.09 -0.31
C VAL A 137 -8.91 7.94 -1.74
N VAL A 138 -9.91 8.73 -2.12
CA VAL A 138 -10.49 8.70 -3.48
C VAL A 138 -9.43 8.99 -4.53
N ASN A 139 -8.64 10.04 -4.31
CA ASN A 139 -7.60 10.46 -5.25
C ASN A 139 -6.52 9.39 -5.42
N LEU A 140 -6.03 8.79 -4.31
CA LEU A 140 -5.05 7.72 -4.36
C LEU A 140 -5.59 6.51 -5.12
N CYS A 141 -6.76 6.00 -4.74
CA CYS A 141 -7.36 4.84 -5.40
C CYS A 141 -7.60 5.09 -6.88
N HIS A 142 -8.13 6.25 -7.26
CA HIS A 142 -8.38 6.57 -8.67
C HIS A 142 -7.11 6.73 -9.47
N ARG A 143 -6.03 7.21 -8.87
CA ARG A 143 -4.73 7.32 -9.52
C ARG A 143 -4.09 5.95 -9.72
N ASP A 144 -4.11 5.08 -8.69
CA ASP A 144 -3.18 3.95 -8.58
C ASP A 144 -3.82 2.57 -8.74
N ARG A 145 -5.16 2.43 -8.70
CA ARG A 145 -5.86 1.13 -8.77
C ARG A 145 -5.62 0.32 -10.06
N ASN A 146 -5.13 0.95 -11.13
CA ASN A 146 -4.80 0.24 -12.37
C ASN A 146 -3.39 -0.36 -12.40
N HIS A 147 -2.54 -0.04 -11.40
CA HIS A 147 -1.21 -0.60 -11.27
C HIS A 147 -1.28 -2.04 -10.74
N PRO A 148 -0.85 -3.07 -11.53
CA PRO A 148 -0.85 -4.46 -11.08
C PRO A 148 0.12 -4.70 -9.93
N CYS A 149 1.16 -3.88 -9.78
CA CYS A 149 2.13 -3.97 -8.69
C CYS A 149 1.51 -3.67 -7.32
N VAL A 150 0.48 -2.82 -7.22
CA VAL A 150 -0.18 -2.49 -5.96
C VAL A 150 -1.01 -3.68 -5.48
N ILE A 151 -0.64 -4.23 -4.32
CA ILE A 151 -1.25 -5.46 -3.74
C ILE A 151 -2.08 -5.21 -2.49
N ALA A 152 -1.87 -4.07 -1.84
CA ALA A 152 -2.63 -3.62 -0.68
C ALA A 152 -2.55 -2.10 -0.57
N TRP A 153 -3.55 -1.51 0.07
CA TRP A 153 -3.56 -0.12 0.52
C TRP A 153 -3.12 -0.06 1.97
N SER A 154 -2.23 0.88 2.31
CA SER A 154 -1.89 1.16 3.70
C SER A 154 -2.53 2.48 4.14
N SER A 155 -3.42 2.39 5.14
CA SER A 155 -4.18 3.55 5.62
C SER A 155 -3.38 4.44 6.57
N GLY A 156 -2.26 3.96 7.14
CA GLY A 156 -1.50 4.75 8.09
C GLY A 156 -0.24 4.09 8.60
N ASN A 157 0.61 4.91 9.22
CA ASN A 157 1.85 4.47 9.85
C ASN A 157 1.94 4.95 11.29
N GLU A 158 2.01 4.02 12.24
CA GLU A 158 2.31 4.29 13.66
C GLU A 158 1.42 5.38 14.29
N VAL A 159 0.19 5.46 13.81
CA VAL A 159 -0.77 6.48 14.25
C VAL A 159 -1.06 6.35 15.75
N PRO A 160 -1.12 7.45 16.52
CA PRO A 160 -1.42 7.38 17.95
C PRO A 160 -2.78 6.74 18.26
N GLU A 161 -3.75 6.85 17.35
CA GLU A 161 -5.09 6.29 17.45
C GLU A 161 -5.10 4.77 17.63
N GLN A 162 -4.06 4.06 17.22
CA GLN A 162 -3.93 2.61 17.46
C GLN A 162 -3.96 2.23 18.95
N GLY A 163 -3.58 3.17 19.84
CA GLY A 163 -3.64 3.02 21.30
C GLY A 163 -4.91 3.58 21.93
N MET A 164 -5.74 4.30 21.16
CA MET A 164 -6.88 5.08 21.66
C MET A 164 -8.21 4.42 21.24
N LYS A 165 -8.76 3.57 22.09
CA LYS A 165 -9.95 2.76 21.77
C LYS A 165 -11.14 3.59 21.24
N ASN A 166 -11.33 4.79 21.73
CA ASN A 166 -12.39 5.70 21.30
C ASN A 166 -12.18 6.29 19.91
N LEU A 167 -10.98 6.13 19.30
CA LEU A 167 -10.62 6.63 17.97
C LEU A 167 -10.44 5.51 16.93
N HIS A 168 -10.65 4.24 17.28
CA HIS A 168 -10.54 3.12 16.34
C HIS A 168 -11.54 3.22 15.18
N HIS A 169 -12.63 3.97 15.35
CA HIS A 169 -13.59 4.24 14.28
C HIS A 169 -12.94 4.98 13.09
N ILE A 170 -11.87 5.74 13.30
CA ILE A 170 -11.13 6.40 12.21
C ILE A 170 -10.51 5.34 11.28
N SER A 171 -9.87 4.32 11.88
CA SER A 171 -9.31 3.21 11.11
C SER A 171 -10.40 2.45 10.33
N GLN A 172 -11.55 2.18 10.97
CA GLN A 172 -12.67 1.53 10.30
C GLN A 172 -13.19 2.37 9.14
N THR A 173 -13.37 3.67 9.35
CA THR A 173 -13.82 4.61 8.30
C THR A 173 -12.87 4.61 7.10
N LEU A 174 -11.56 4.66 7.34
CA LEU A 174 -10.57 4.62 6.25
C LEU A 174 -10.63 3.29 5.50
N THR A 175 -10.72 2.17 6.22
CA THR A 175 -10.84 0.83 5.60
C THR A 175 -12.09 0.74 4.73
N ASP A 176 -13.24 1.22 5.23
CA ASP A 176 -14.49 1.25 4.48
C ASP A 176 -14.40 2.14 3.23
N LEU A 177 -13.72 3.29 3.33
CA LEU A 177 -13.46 4.18 2.20
C LEU A 177 -12.60 3.51 1.12
N PHE A 178 -11.51 2.85 1.52
CA PHE A 178 -10.67 2.10 0.58
C PHE A 178 -11.46 0.98 -0.11
N HIS A 179 -12.26 0.22 0.64
CA HIS A 179 -13.10 -0.84 0.06
C HIS A 179 -14.19 -0.30 -0.86
N ARG A 180 -14.73 0.88 -0.57
CA ARG A 180 -15.69 1.56 -1.46
C ARG A 180 -15.06 1.91 -2.80
N GLU A 181 -13.82 2.43 -2.80
CA GLU A 181 -13.14 2.88 -4.01
C GLU A 181 -12.43 1.74 -4.77
N ASP A 182 -11.96 0.74 -4.03
CA ASP A 182 -11.32 -0.45 -4.59
C ASP A 182 -11.58 -1.72 -3.73
N PRO A 183 -12.66 -2.45 -4.00
CA PRO A 183 -12.99 -3.66 -3.27
C PRO A 183 -12.04 -4.85 -3.58
N THR A 184 -11.09 -4.68 -4.49
CA THR A 184 -10.21 -5.77 -4.96
C THR A 184 -8.94 -5.93 -4.13
N ARG A 185 -8.58 -4.91 -3.33
CA ARG A 185 -7.37 -4.92 -2.51
C ARG A 185 -7.70 -4.85 -1.03
N LYS A 186 -6.83 -5.45 -0.25
CA LYS A 186 -6.88 -5.43 1.21
C LYS A 186 -6.27 -4.16 1.79
N VAL A 187 -6.74 -3.77 2.97
CA VAL A 187 -6.27 -2.59 3.71
C VAL A 187 -5.42 -3.02 4.90
N THR A 188 -4.28 -2.37 5.06
CA THR A 188 -3.34 -2.55 6.18
C THR A 188 -3.01 -1.22 6.83
N SER A 189 -2.30 -1.27 7.95
CA SER A 189 -1.63 -0.15 8.60
C SER A 189 -0.38 -0.64 9.31
N GLY A 190 0.70 0.15 9.30
CA GLY A 190 1.91 -0.16 10.06
C GLY A 190 1.73 0.21 11.53
N CYS A 191 1.77 -0.77 12.44
CA CYS A 191 1.50 -0.59 13.85
C CYS A 191 2.74 -0.84 14.71
N ASN A 192 3.13 0.15 15.51
CA ASN A 192 4.23 0.03 16.47
C ASN A 192 3.77 -0.26 17.91
N ASN A 193 2.47 -0.27 18.18
CA ASN A 193 1.91 -0.64 19.47
C ASN A 193 1.55 -2.12 19.49
N ALA A 194 2.27 -2.93 20.28
CA ALA A 194 2.03 -4.38 20.37
C ALA A 194 0.62 -4.75 20.86
N ASN A 195 -0.05 -3.87 21.59
CA ASN A 195 -1.41 -4.10 22.07
C ASN A 195 -2.48 -3.79 21.02
N ALA A 196 -2.18 -3.02 19.98
CA ALA A 196 -3.14 -2.63 18.96
C ALA A 196 -3.76 -3.82 18.23
N ALA A 197 -3.03 -4.92 18.13
CA ALA A 197 -3.54 -6.19 17.60
C ALA A 197 -4.65 -6.83 18.43
N ARG A 198 -4.81 -6.42 19.71
CA ARG A 198 -5.72 -7.07 20.69
C ARG A 198 -6.70 -6.11 21.35
N ASN A 199 -6.54 -4.80 21.13
CA ASN A 199 -7.38 -3.78 21.77
C ASN A 199 -8.61 -3.40 20.93
N GLY A 200 -8.81 -4.05 19.78
CA GLY A 200 -9.88 -3.79 18.81
C GLY A 200 -9.44 -2.99 17.58
N PHE A 201 -8.24 -2.38 17.61
CA PHE A 201 -7.71 -1.68 16.41
C PHE A 201 -7.42 -2.64 15.26
N GLY A 202 -6.79 -3.79 15.57
CA GLY A 202 -6.50 -4.82 14.56
C GLY A 202 -7.75 -5.34 13.84
N ASP A 203 -8.91 -5.30 14.49
CA ASP A 203 -10.19 -5.76 13.93
C ASP A 203 -10.72 -4.83 12.83
N THR A 204 -10.20 -3.61 12.74
CA THR A 204 -10.56 -2.61 11.71
C THR A 204 -9.77 -2.76 10.41
N LEU A 205 -8.79 -3.65 10.36
CA LEU A 205 -7.89 -3.86 9.23
C LEU A 205 -8.08 -5.25 8.62
N ASP A 206 -7.91 -5.37 7.32
CA ASP A 206 -7.89 -6.69 6.65
C ASP A 206 -6.59 -7.45 6.93
N VAL A 207 -5.48 -6.73 6.96
CA VAL A 207 -4.13 -7.27 7.15
C VAL A 207 -3.42 -6.43 8.21
N TYR A 208 -2.95 -7.06 9.27
CA TYR A 208 -2.27 -6.35 10.34
C TYR A 208 -0.77 -6.24 10.07
N GLY A 209 -0.22 -5.01 10.05
CA GLY A 209 1.20 -4.73 9.90
C GLY A 209 1.89 -4.45 11.23
N TYR A 210 2.93 -5.22 11.58
CA TYR A 210 3.76 -4.94 12.75
C TYR A 210 5.03 -4.18 12.36
N ASN A 211 5.25 -3.02 12.98
CA ASN A 211 6.53 -2.32 12.93
C ASN A 211 7.36 -2.67 14.16
N TYR A 212 8.64 -3.04 13.98
CA TYR A 212 9.66 -3.26 15.04
C TYR A 212 9.35 -4.34 16.08
N LYS A 213 8.35 -5.19 15.90
CA LYS A 213 7.89 -6.14 16.94
C LYS A 213 7.94 -7.61 16.47
N PRO A 214 9.06 -8.12 15.95
CA PRO A 214 9.11 -9.51 15.43
C PRO A 214 8.81 -10.56 16.50
N TRP A 215 9.11 -10.28 17.77
CA TRP A 215 8.79 -11.17 18.89
C TRP A 215 7.28 -11.34 19.13
N ALA A 216 6.47 -10.35 18.74
CA ALA A 216 5.01 -10.40 18.94
C ALA A 216 4.31 -11.34 17.94
N TYR A 217 4.96 -11.75 16.86
CA TYR A 217 4.34 -12.55 15.80
C TYR A 217 3.82 -13.91 16.28
N LYS A 218 4.56 -14.62 17.15
CA LYS A 218 4.15 -15.91 17.66
C LYS A 218 2.90 -15.84 18.53
N ASP A 219 2.80 -14.80 19.34
CA ASP A 219 1.67 -14.59 20.25
C ASP A 219 0.46 -14.03 19.50
N PHE A 220 0.67 -13.20 18.50
CA PHE A 220 -0.40 -12.74 17.62
C PHE A 220 -1.08 -13.91 16.91
N ALA A 221 -0.29 -14.88 16.42
CA ALA A 221 -0.82 -16.08 15.77
C ALA A 221 -1.80 -16.87 16.62
N LYS A 222 -1.63 -16.82 17.93
CA LYS A 222 -2.48 -17.57 18.89
C LYS A 222 -3.70 -16.77 19.33
N ALA A 223 -3.62 -15.44 19.29
CA ALA A 223 -4.61 -14.56 19.88
C ALA A 223 -5.65 -14.04 18.89
N VAL A 224 -5.31 -13.98 17.61
CA VAL A 224 -6.19 -13.44 16.56
C VAL A 224 -6.83 -14.58 15.81
N SER A 225 -8.16 -14.61 15.79
CA SER A 225 -8.93 -15.62 15.08
C SER A 225 -8.63 -15.54 13.56
N TYR A 226 -8.92 -16.61 12.84
CA TYR A 226 -8.56 -16.88 11.44
C TYR A 226 -8.92 -15.82 10.38
N THR A 227 -9.49 -14.69 10.78
CA THR A 227 -9.96 -13.63 9.87
C THR A 227 -8.92 -12.57 9.54
N HIS A 228 -7.80 -12.49 10.30
CA HIS A 228 -6.79 -11.44 10.12
C HIS A 228 -5.50 -11.99 9.52
N LEU A 229 -5.17 -11.51 8.35
CA LEU A 229 -3.97 -11.87 7.60
C LEU A 229 -2.76 -11.08 8.11
N ARG A 230 -1.55 -11.64 7.93
CA ARG A 230 -0.32 -11.01 8.38
C ARG A 230 0.50 -10.49 7.20
N ALA A 231 0.87 -9.23 7.24
CA ALA A 231 2.01 -8.74 6.50
C ALA A 231 3.25 -8.79 7.42
N HIS A 232 4.35 -9.33 6.93
CA HIS A 232 5.65 -9.28 7.60
C HIS A 232 6.42 -8.11 7.01
N GLU A 233 6.68 -7.10 7.81
CA GLU A 233 7.73 -6.14 7.52
C GLU A 233 9.00 -6.62 8.23
N THR A 234 10.02 -6.89 7.44
CA THR A 234 11.39 -6.91 7.93
C THR A 234 11.92 -5.48 7.85
N SER A 235 11.62 -4.68 8.86
CA SER A 235 12.48 -3.52 9.12
C SER A 235 13.77 -4.03 9.72
N GLN A 236 14.88 -3.42 9.32
CA GLN A 236 16.21 -3.61 9.88
C GLN A 236 16.24 -3.65 11.39
#